data_f4c360148ae3a367d0d1845069e35122
#
_entry.id   f4c360148ae3a367d0d1845069e35122
#
_cell.length_a   1.000
_cell.length_b   1.000
_cell.length_c   1.000
_cell.angle_alpha   90.00
_cell.angle_beta   90.00
_cell.angle_gamma   90.00
#
_symmetry.space_group_name_H-M   'P 1'
#
loop_
_entity.id
_entity.type
_entity.pdbx_description
1 polymer ?
#
loop_
_entity_poly.entity_id
_entity_poly.type
_entity_poly.pdbx_seq_one_letter_code
_entity_poly.pdbx_strand_id
1 'polypeptide(L)'
;MLLFPLAFVVGVSLARLRGGRFQNLSALRLRATGLVVLAVIVQFGLGAVTPDAWRYVALVASYAVMGVWLAINLRDGPNWRRGGLTLVAAGYALNLLAIVPNGNMPVSMDALRRAGGSQASFEEKPNIDKHVASGAGDVWPWLGDVIAVPPLRAVISVGDVAMLMGVVIVVYGGMTAVEPSLPQGRHREGDAVVQEVA
;
A
#
# COMPACT_ATOMS: atom_id res chain seq x y z
N MET A 1 -7.76 4.04 9.28
CA MET A 1 -6.47 3.30 9.33
C MET A 1 -6.57 1.78 9.37
N LEU A 2 -7.76 1.18 9.56
CA LEU A 2 -7.94 -0.29 9.60
C LEU A 2 -7.92 -0.99 8.22
N LEU A 3 -8.04 -0.25 7.13
CA LEU A 3 -8.19 -0.81 5.78
C LEU A 3 -6.95 -1.56 5.27
N PHE A 4 -5.75 -1.01 5.46
CA PHE A 4 -4.52 -1.69 5.05
C PHE A 4 -4.23 -2.97 5.85
N PRO A 5 -4.35 -2.99 7.19
CA PRO A 5 -4.33 -4.24 7.95
C PRO A 5 -5.38 -5.25 7.47
N LEU A 6 -6.60 -4.80 7.15
CA LEU A 6 -7.65 -5.67 6.62
C LEU A 6 -7.26 -6.27 5.26
N ALA A 7 -6.73 -5.47 4.34
CA ALA A 7 -6.25 -5.97 3.04
C ALA A 7 -5.12 -6.99 3.21
N PHE A 8 -4.21 -6.77 4.16
CA PHE A 8 -3.17 -7.74 4.52
C PHE A 8 -3.78 -9.05 5.01
N VAL A 9 -4.73 -9.00 5.95
CA VAL A 9 -5.45 -10.18 6.46
C VAL A 9 -6.18 -10.92 5.35
N VAL A 10 -6.86 -10.21 4.45
CA VAL A 10 -7.53 -10.80 3.28
C VAL A 10 -6.51 -11.51 2.38
N GLY A 11 -5.39 -10.85 2.05
CA GLY A 11 -4.32 -11.45 1.24
C GLY A 11 -3.77 -12.72 1.87
N VAL A 12 -3.49 -12.68 3.18
CA VAL A 12 -3.04 -13.86 3.96
C VAL A 12 -4.08 -14.98 3.93
N SER A 13 -5.35 -14.66 4.20
CA SER A 13 -6.42 -15.67 4.24
C SER A 13 -6.58 -16.36 2.89
N LEU A 14 -6.63 -15.60 1.79
CA LEU A 14 -6.69 -16.14 0.44
C LEU A 14 -5.49 -17.01 0.11
N ALA A 15 -4.29 -16.59 0.50
CA ALA A 15 -3.07 -17.37 0.28
C ALA A 15 -3.10 -18.68 1.08
N ARG A 16 -3.51 -18.65 2.34
CA ARG A 16 -3.63 -19.84 3.19
C ARG A 16 -4.60 -20.86 2.62
N LEU A 17 -5.75 -20.43 2.10
CA LEU A 17 -6.71 -21.29 1.40
C LEU A 17 -6.13 -22.00 0.17
N ARG A 18 -5.06 -21.46 -0.41
CA ARG A 18 -4.32 -22.03 -1.55
C ARG A 18 -3.00 -22.70 -1.16
N GLY A 19 -2.81 -23.00 0.14
CA GLY A 19 -1.59 -23.65 0.65
C GLY A 19 -0.37 -22.73 0.79
N GLY A 20 -0.55 -21.41 0.66
CA GLY A 20 0.49 -20.41 0.83
C GLY A 20 1.08 -20.44 2.26
N ARG A 21 2.38 -20.14 2.38
CA ARG A 21 3.12 -20.15 3.64
C ARG A 21 3.70 -18.78 3.97
N PHE A 22 3.67 -18.37 5.24
CA PHE A 22 4.28 -17.12 5.69
C PHE A 22 5.78 -17.05 5.40
N GLN A 23 6.47 -18.19 5.47
CA GLN A 23 7.90 -18.27 5.17
C GLN A 23 8.23 -17.78 3.76
N ASN A 24 7.30 -17.94 2.80
CA ASN A 24 7.49 -17.50 1.43
C ASN A 24 7.47 -15.96 1.29
N LEU A 25 6.98 -15.21 2.29
CA LEU A 25 7.04 -13.75 2.29
C LEU A 25 8.48 -13.21 2.25
N SER A 26 9.46 -13.99 2.66
CA SER A 26 10.89 -13.66 2.50
C SER A 26 11.27 -13.47 1.01
N ALA A 27 10.57 -14.16 0.09
CA ALA A 27 10.73 -14.01 -1.35
C ALA A 27 10.27 -12.63 -1.90
N LEU A 28 9.55 -11.83 -1.12
CA LEU A 28 9.10 -10.49 -1.52
C LEU A 28 10.26 -9.56 -1.87
N ARG A 29 11.42 -9.72 -1.22
CA ARG A 29 12.68 -8.95 -1.46
C ARG A 29 12.42 -7.48 -1.83
N LEU A 30 11.61 -6.79 -1.03
CA LEU A 30 11.37 -5.36 -1.22
C LEU A 30 12.63 -4.58 -0.84
N ARG A 31 13.08 -3.72 -1.77
CA ARG A 31 14.27 -2.90 -1.59
C ARG A 31 13.90 -1.58 -0.90
N ALA A 32 14.86 -1.01 -0.18
CA ALA A 32 14.75 0.32 0.44
C ALA A 32 13.48 0.50 1.30
N THR A 33 13.08 -0.51 2.09
CA THR A 33 11.90 -0.47 2.96
C THR A 33 11.94 0.67 3.98
N GLY A 34 13.13 1.17 4.33
CA GLY A 34 13.30 2.37 5.14
C GLY A 34 12.62 3.61 4.56
N LEU A 35 12.46 3.71 3.23
CA LEU A 35 11.71 4.81 2.60
C LEU A 35 10.21 4.78 2.96
N VAL A 36 9.63 3.59 3.13
CA VAL A 36 8.23 3.46 3.58
C VAL A 36 8.10 4.01 5.00
N VAL A 37 9.02 3.62 5.89
CA VAL A 37 9.07 4.14 7.26
C VAL A 37 9.27 5.64 7.25
N LEU A 38 10.18 6.16 6.43
CA LEU A 38 10.42 7.59 6.27
C LEU A 38 9.16 8.31 5.80
N ALA A 39 8.44 7.78 4.79
CA ALA A 39 7.20 8.38 4.30
C ALA A 39 6.13 8.48 5.42
N VAL A 40 6.01 7.42 6.24
CA VAL A 40 5.09 7.40 7.39
C VAL A 40 5.50 8.44 8.43
N ILE A 41 6.79 8.52 8.79
CA ILE A 41 7.30 9.51 9.74
C ILE A 41 7.07 10.93 9.22
N VAL A 42 7.35 11.20 7.94
CA VAL A 42 7.13 12.51 7.33
C VAL A 42 5.64 12.87 7.38
N GLN A 43 4.76 11.95 7.01
CA GLN A 43 3.31 12.23 6.95
C GLN A 43 2.69 12.44 8.32
N PHE A 44 2.97 11.56 9.28
CA PHE A 44 2.33 11.58 10.59
C PHE A 44 3.16 12.31 11.66
N GLY A 45 4.48 12.18 11.63
CA GLY A 45 5.37 12.81 12.61
C GLY A 45 5.47 14.31 12.40
N LEU A 46 5.80 14.75 11.18
CA LEU A 46 5.87 16.19 10.88
C LEU A 46 4.47 16.82 10.86
N GLY A 47 3.46 16.14 10.33
CA GLY A 47 2.09 16.64 10.31
C GLY A 47 1.49 16.92 11.68
N ALA A 48 1.95 16.22 12.74
CA ALA A 48 1.47 16.42 14.10
C ALA A 48 2.09 17.63 14.83
N VAL A 49 3.30 18.05 14.41
CA VAL A 49 4.08 19.08 15.14
C VAL A 49 4.29 20.36 14.33
N THR A 50 3.87 20.41 13.07
CA THR A 50 4.09 21.57 12.19
C THR A 50 2.84 22.44 12.06
N PRO A 51 2.99 23.77 11.82
CA PRO A 51 1.89 24.64 11.45
C PRO A 51 1.18 24.16 10.17
N ASP A 52 -0.09 24.54 10.00
CA ASP A 52 -0.95 24.06 8.89
C ASP A 52 -0.33 24.27 7.50
N ALA A 53 0.40 25.36 7.29
CA ALA A 53 1.09 25.65 6.03
C ALA A 53 2.11 24.55 5.64
N TRP A 54 2.74 23.88 6.60
CA TRP A 54 3.73 22.83 6.36
C TRP A 54 3.13 21.43 6.24
N ARG A 55 1.89 21.24 6.70
CA ARG A 55 1.20 19.95 6.59
C ARG A 55 1.04 19.50 5.15
N TYR A 56 0.66 20.42 4.26
CA TYR A 56 0.57 20.12 2.83
C TYR A 56 1.94 19.73 2.25
N VAL A 57 3.01 20.45 2.62
CA VAL A 57 4.37 20.13 2.18
C VAL A 57 4.79 18.74 2.68
N ALA A 58 4.53 18.41 3.95
CA ALA A 58 4.81 17.10 4.52
C ALA A 58 4.04 15.98 3.81
N LEU A 59 2.76 16.25 3.48
CA LEU A 59 1.93 15.32 2.73
C LEU A 59 2.53 15.05 1.34
N VAL A 60 2.80 16.08 0.55
CA VAL A 60 3.38 15.95 -0.80
C VAL A 60 4.76 15.29 -0.73
N ALA A 61 5.59 15.64 0.26
CA ALA A 61 6.90 15.02 0.47
C ALA A 61 6.79 13.52 0.78
N SER A 62 5.83 13.11 1.62
CA SER A 62 5.58 11.69 1.91
C SER A 62 5.15 10.93 0.65
N TYR A 63 4.33 11.54 -0.20
CA TYR A 63 3.94 10.98 -1.49
C TYR A 63 5.13 10.84 -2.44
N ALA A 64 6.02 11.84 -2.49
CA ALA A 64 7.24 11.76 -3.31
C ALA A 64 8.16 10.63 -2.84
N VAL A 65 8.41 10.49 -1.53
CA VAL A 65 9.23 9.41 -0.95
C VAL A 65 8.64 8.04 -1.29
N MET A 66 7.32 7.87 -1.13
CA MET A 66 6.64 6.62 -1.50
C MET A 66 6.72 6.35 -3.00
N GLY A 67 6.59 7.39 -3.85
CA GLY A 67 6.75 7.28 -5.30
C GLY A 67 8.14 6.76 -5.69
N VAL A 68 9.20 7.27 -5.04
CA VAL A 68 10.58 6.77 -5.23
C VAL A 68 10.69 5.30 -4.83
N TRP A 69 10.11 4.92 -3.67
CA TRP A 69 10.10 3.52 -3.24
C TRP A 69 9.40 2.61 -4.22
N LEU A 70 8.23 3.00 -4.73
CA LEU A 70 7.49 2.26 -5.75
C LEU A 70 8.31 2.14 -7.04
N ALA A 71 8.92 3.22 -7.51
CA ALA A 71 9.75 3.22 -8.72
C ALA A 71 10.95 2.25 -8.61
N ILE A 72 11.59 2.17 -7.44
CA ILE A 72 12.69 1.22 -7.16
C ILE A 72 12.18 -0.23 -7.25
N ASN A 73 10.99 -0.51 -6.69
CA ASN A 73 10.49 -1.88 -6.56
C ASN A 73 9.68 -2.36 -7.78
N LEU A 74 9.26 -1.45 -8.68
CA LEU A 74 8.59 -1.79 -9.94
C LEU A 74 9.55 -2.24 -11.04
N ARG A 75 10.85 -1.88 -10.95
CA ARG A 75 11.83 -2.18 -12.01
C ARG A 75 12.04 -3.67 -12.22
N ASP A 76 12.13 -4.42 -11.12
CA ASP A 76 12.50 -5.84 -11.14
C ASP A 76 11.50 -6.68 -10.36
N GLY A 77 11.45 -7.98 -10.67
CA GLY A 77 10.73 -8.97 -9.90
C GLY A 77 9.62 -9.72 -10.64
N PRO A 78 8.99 -10.68 -9.99
CA PRO A 78 7.96 -11.51 -10.61
C PRO A 78 6.72 -10.68 -10.98
N ASN A 79 5.98 -11.14 -11.98
CA ASN A 79 4.82 -10.41 -12.52
C ASN A 79 3.74 -10.11 -11.48
N TRP A 80 3.48 -11.02 -10.54
CA TRP A 80 2.51 -10.80 -9.47
C TRP A 80 2.91 -9.62 -8.57
N ARG A 81 4.21 -9.51 -8.20
CA ARG A 81 4.72 -8.40 -7.40
C ARG A 81 4.62 -7.08 -8.16
N ARG A 82 5.08 -7.07 -9.42
CA ARG A 82 4.99 -5.88 -10.28
C ARG A 82 3.54 -5.46 -10.48
N GLY A 83 2.63 -6.39 -10.80
CA GLY A 83 1.21 -6.11 -10.97
C GLY A 83 0.56 -5.51 -9.70
N GLY A 84 0.82 -6.12 -8.54
CA GLY A 84 0.33 -5.59 -7.26
C GLY A 84 0.90 -4.22 -6.93
N LEU A 85 2.22 -4.01 -7.09
CA LEU A 85 2.83 -2.69 -6.87
C LEU A 85 2.40 -1.64 -7.90
N THR A 86 2.09 -2.04 -9.13
CA THR A 86 1.51 -1.11 -10.13
C THR A 86 0.13 -0.63 -9.70
N LEU A 87 -0.72 -1.51 -9.15
CA LEU A 87 -2.01 -1.10 -8.59
C LEU A 87 -1.84 -0.16 -7.39
N VAL A 88 -0.88 -0.46 -6.51
CA VAL A 88 -0.55 0.46 -5.40
C VAL A 88 -0.11 1.82 -5.96
N ALA A 89 0.77 1.85 -6.97
CA ALA A 89 1.25 3.08 -7.58
C ALA A 89 0.12 3.86 -8.28
N ALA A 90 -0.76 3.17 -8.99
CA ALA A 90 -1.93 3.77 -9.63
C ALA A 90 -2.87 4.39 -8.59
N GLY A 91 -3.19 3.67 -7.51
CA GLY A 91 -4.02 4.20 -6.43
C GLY A 91 -3.38 5.39 -5.73
N TYR A 92 -2.07 5.35 -5.53
CA TYR A 92 -1.30 6.46 -4.98
C TYR A 92 -1.36 7.69 -5.89
N ALA A 93 -1.21 7.50 -7.21
CA ALA A 93 -1.32 8.58 -8.19
C ALA A 93 -2.73 9.18 -8.24
N LEU A 94 -3.78 8.34 -8.20
CA LEU A 94 -5.17 8.80 -8.17
C LEU A 94 -5.45 9.67 -6.93
N ASN A 95 -4.98 9.23 -5.74
CA ASN A 95 -5.13 10.02 -4.53
C ASN A 95 -4.33 11.34 -4.60
N LEU A 96 -3.13 11.32 -5.19
CA LEU A 96 -2.34 12.52 -5.39
C LEU A 96 -3.04 13.52 -6.34
N LEU A 97 -3.65 13.02 -7.42
CA LEU A 97 -4.45 13.83 -8.34
C LEU A 97 -5.67 14.47 -7.65
N ALA A 98 -6.28 13.78 -6.68
CA ALA A 98 -7.37 14.39 -5.89
C ALA A 98 -6.84 15.43 -4.91
N ILE A 99 -5.69 15.18 -4.26
CA ILE A 99 -5.16 16.02 -3.17
C ILE A 99 -4.48 17.28 -3.68
N VAL A 100 -3.64 17.19 -4.72
CA VAL A 100 -2.77 18.30 -5.14
C VAL A 100 -3.57 19.55 -5.54
N PRO A 101 -4.59 19.48 -6.40
CA PRO A 101 -5.35 20.67 -6.80
C PRO A 101 -6.25 21.21 -5.69
N ASN A 102 -6.66 20.36 -4.72
CA ASN A 102 -7.59 20.73 -3.66
C ASN A 102 -6.88 21.09 -2.33
N GLY A 103 -5.56 20.87 -2.24
CA GLY A 103 -4.80 21.04 -1.01
C GLY A 103 -5.09 19.97 0.08
N ASN A 104 -6.10 19.15 -0.14
CA ASN A 104 -6.60 18.11 0.77
C ASN A 104 -7.38 17.04 0.00
N MET A 105 -7.79 15.96 0.68
CA MET A 105 -8.64 14.92 0.11
C MET A 105 -10.12 15.31 0.27
N PRO A 106 -10.86 15.55 -0.82
CA PRO A 106 -12.29 15.83 -0.76
C PRO A 106 -13.07 14.62 -0.26
N VAL A 107 -14.00 14.81 0.68
CA VAL A 107 -14.84 13.74 1.25
C VAL A 107 -16.30 14.04 0.96
N SER A 108 -16.99 13.11 0.33
CA SER A 108 -18.43 13.18 0.10
C SER A 108 -19.22 13.04 1.40
N MET A 109 -19.94 14.07 1.80
CA MET A 109 -20.82 14.04 2.98
C MET A 109 -21.95 13.01 2.84
N ASP A 110 -22.41 12.75 1.60
CA ASP A 110 -23.39 11.69 1.34
C ASP A 110 -22.80 10.29 1.57
N ALA A 111 -21.58 10.05 1.14
CA ALA A 111 -20.88 8.80 1.40
C ALA A 111 -20.61 8.63 2.90
N LEU A 112 -20.22 9.71 3.58
CA LEU A 112 -20.00 9.71 5.04
C LEU A 112 -21.27 9.33 5.79
N ARG A 113 -22.43 9.93 5.45
CA ARG A 113 -23.73 9.57 6.06
C ARG A 113 -24.08 8.11 5.81
N ARG A 114 -23.91 7.62 4.57
CA ARG A 114 -24.13 6.20 4.24
C ARG A 114 -23.18 5.26 5.01
N ALA A 115 -22.00 5.71 5.34
CA ALA A 115 -21.05 4.96 6.18
C ALA A 115 -21.42 4.99 7.68
N GLY A 116 -22.48 5.72 8.09
CA GLY A 116 -22.89 5.86 9.48
C GLY A 116 -22.10 6.92 10.25
N GLY A 117 -21.42 7.83 9.55
CA GLY A 117 -20.78 9.01 10.12
C GLY A 117 -21.72 10.22 10.16
N SER A 118 -21.38 11.23 10.94
CA SER A 118 -22.07 12.51 10.96
C SER A 118 -21.10 13.66 10.64
N GLN A 119 -21.61 14.77 10.16
CA GLN A 119 -20.81 15.97 9.91
C GLN A 119 -20.15 16.47 11.21
N ALA A 120 -20.86 16.47 12.31
CA ALA A 120 -20.31 16.85 13.61
C ALA A 120 -19.11 15.97 14.03
N SER A 121 -19.22 14.64 13.86
CA SER A 121 -18.11 13.74 14.17
C SER A 121 -16.92 13.85 13.19
N PHE A 122 -17.13 14.45 12.04
CA PHE A 122 -16.07 14.74 11.06
C PHE A 122 -15.34 16.05 11.43
N GLU A 123 -16.10 17.08 11.86
CA GLU A 123 -15.57 18.40 12.25
C GLU A 123 -14.87 18.36 13.64
N GLU A 124 -15.30 17.49 14.54
CA GLU A 124 -14.69 17.33 15.87
C GLU A 124 -13.31 16.67 15.84
N LYS A 125 -12.94 15.99 14.76
CA LYS A 125 -11.60 15.42 14.65
C LYS A 125 -10.59 16.53 14.37
N PRO A 126 -9.60 16.73 15.26
CA PRO A 126 -8.56 17.73 14.98
C PRO A 126 -7.90 17.40 13.65
N ASN A 127 -7.60 18.41 12.86
CA ASN A 127 -7.08 18.43 11.48
C ASN A 127 -5.75 17.65 11.25
N ILE A 128 -5.60 16.47 11.82
CA ILE A 128 -4.52 15.54 11.50
C ILE A 128 -4.83 14.83 10.17
N ASP A 129 -6.11 14.77 9.83
CA ASP A 129 -6.56 14.13 8.61
C ASP A 129 -6.53 15.12 7.44
N LYS A 130 -5.85 14.70 6.37
CA LYS A 130 -5.81 15.35 5.04
C LYS A 130 -7.19 15.45 4.37
N HIS A 131 -8.27 15.16 5.07
CA HIS A 131 -9.64 15.05 4.57
C HIS A 131 -10.44 16.30 4.88
N VAL A 132 -11.14 16.85 3.88
CA VAL A 132 -12.04 17.99 4.02
C VAL A 132 -13.36 17.68 3.32
N ALA A 133 -14.47 18.21 3.86
CA ALA A 133 -15.77 18.06 3.23
C ALA A 133 -15.74 18.60 1.79
N SER A 134 -16.21 17.80 0.83
CA SER A 134 -16.23 18.16 -0.58
C SER A 134 -17.13 19.38 -0.81
N GLY A 135 -16.62 20.37 -1.55
CA GLY A 135 -17.28 21.63 -1.88
C GLY A 135 -17.47 21.84 -3.38
N ALA A 136 -18.21 22.88 -3.73
CA ALA A 136 -18.54 23.22 -5.13
C ALA A 136 -17.32 23.61 -5.98
N GLY A 137 -16.18 23.93 -5.35
CA GLY A 137 -14.94 24.33 -6.01
C GLY A 137 -13.92 23.22 -6.20
N ASP A 138 -14.22 22.01 -5.73
CA ASP A 138 -13.25 20.91 -5.79
C ASP A 138 -13.00 20.43 -7.21
N VAL A 139 -11.72 20.19 -7.51
CA VAL A 139 -11.26 19.62 -8.78
C VAL A 139 -11.34 18.10 -8.67
N TRP A 140 -12.04 17.48 -9.61
CA TRP A 140 -12.24 16.01 -9.67
C TRP A 140 -12.74 15.39 -8.35
N PRO A 141 -13.87 15.88 -7.77
CA PRO A 141 -14.37 15.42 -6.48
C PRO A 141 -14.68 13.92 -6.45
N TRP A 142 -14.92 13.31 -7.61
CA TRP A 142 -15.15 11.86 -7.77
C TRP A 142 -13.90 10.99 -7.55
N LEU A 143 -12.68 11.59 -7.58
CA LEU A 143 -11.45 10.92 -7.17
C LEU A 143 -11.26 10.94 -5.65
N GLY A 144 -12.01 11.77 -4.94
CA GLY A 144 -11.98 11.85 -3.49
C GLY A 144 -12.63 10.63 -2.81
N ASP A 145 -12.86 10.78 -1.52
CA ASP A 145 -13.51 9.77 -0.69
C ASP A 145 -15.02 9.77 -0.94
N VAL A 146 -15.48 8.93 -1.87
CA VAL A 146 -16.87 8.86 -2.35
C VAL A 146 -17.53 7.50 -2.13
N ILE A 147 -16.74 6.48 -1.75
CA ILE A 147 -17.22 5.10 -1.56
C ILE A 147 -17.45 4.86 -0.06
N ALA A 148 -18.70 4.67 0.32
CA ALA A 148 -19.07 4.35 1.69
C ALA A 148 -18.76 2.87 2.01
N VAL A 149 -18.14 2.61 3.17
CA VAL A 149 -17.89 1.27 3.72
C VAL A 149 -18.55 1.18 5.10
N PRO A 150 -19.88 0.94 5.17
CA PRO A 150 -20.65 0.99 6.42
C PRO A 150 -20.13 0.08 7.54
N PRO A 151 -19.69 -1.17 7.28
CA PRO A 151 -19.18 -2.04 8.35
C PRO A 151 -17.96 -1.48 9.08
N LEU A 152 -17.17 -0.62 8.40
CA LEU A 152 -15.97 0.00 8.97
C LEU A 152 -16.20 1.46 9.38
N ARG A 153 -17.40 1.99 9.17
CA ARG A 153 -17.74 3.41 9.33
C ARG A 153 -16.71 4.32 8.66
N ALA A 154 -16.30 3.92 7.46
CA ALA A 154 -15.26 4.59 6.68
C ALA A 154 -15.79 5.01 5.31
N VAL A 155 -15.17 6.06 4.75
CA VAL A 155 -15.31 6.44 3.35
C VAL A 155 -13.94 6.30 2.71
N ILE A 156 -13.89 5.81 1.48
CA ILE A 156 -12.65 5.56 0.76
C ILE A 156 -12.75 6.08 -0.67
N SER A 157 -11.60 6.31 -1.28
CA SER A 157 -11.47 6.71 -2.67
C SER A 157 -11.31 5.51 -3.62
N VAL A 158 -11.45 5.74 -4.91
CA VAL A 158 -11.08 4.76 -5.95
C VAL A 158 -9.59 4.42 -5.87
N GLY A 159 -8.74 5.39 -5.52
CA GLY A 159 -7.32 5.18 -5.31
C GLY A 159 -7.04 4.22 -4.16
N ASP A 160 -7.80 4.35 -3.05
CA ASP A 160 -7.67 3.42 -1.92
C ASP A 160 -8.05 1.99 -2.32
N VAL A 161 -9.13 1.81 -3.09
CA VAL A 161 -9.52 0.48 -3.60
C VAL A 161 -8.38 -0.13 -4.41
N ALA A 162 -7.77 0.63 -5.32
CA ALA A 162 -6.63 0.16 -6.12
C ALA A 162 -5.44 -0.22 -5.23
N MET A 163 -5.10 0.61 -4.24
CA MET A 163 -4.02 0.31 -3.29
C MET A 163 -4.30 -0.96 -2.48
N LEU A 164 -5.50 -1.12 -1.94
CA LEU A 164 -5.89 -2.29 -1.15
C LEU A 164 -5.81 -3.57 -1.98
N MET A 165 -6.32 -3.54 -3.23
CA MET A 165 -6.20 -4.65 -4.17
C MET A 165 -4.73 -4.99 -4.46
N GLY A 166 -3.90 -3.97 -4.67
CA GLY A 166 -2.46 -4.13 -4.88
C GLY A 166 -1.78 -4.82 -3.70
N VAL A 167 -2.10 -4.42 -2.47
CA VAL A 167 -1.59 -5.06 -1.24
C VAL A 167 -2.03 -6.53 -1.16
N VAL A 168 -3.31 -6.82 -1.43
CA VAL A 168 -3.82 -8.21 -1.44
C VAL A 168 -3.04 -9.06 -2.44
N ILE A 169 -2.80 -8.56 -3.66
CA ILE A 169 -2.06 -9.29 -4.71
C ILE A 169 -0.60 -9.53 -4.28
N VAL A 170 0.06 -8.52 -3.70
CA VAL A 170 1.46 -8.65 -3.26
C VAL A 170 1.57 -9.67 -2.13
N VAL A 171 0.68 -9.63 -1.14
CA VAL A 171 0.69 -10.57 -0.02
C VAL A 171 0.35 -11.98 -0.49
N TYR A 172 -0.73 -12.12 -1.26
CA TYR A 172 -1.15 -13.41 -1.82
C TYR A 172 -0.03 -14.03 -2.66
N GLY A 173 0.51 -13.28 -3.63
CA GLY A 173 1.57 -13.75 -4.51
C GLY A 173 2.85 -14.09 -3.74
N GLY A 174 3.23 -13.27 -2.75
CA GLY A 174 4.39 -13.56 -1.90
C GLY A 174 4.27 -14.86 -1.12
N MET A 175 3.09 -15.14 -0.56
CA MET A 175 2.85 -16.36 0.22
C MET A 175 2.71 -17.62 -0.64
N THR A 176 2.20 -17.49 -1.88
CA THR A 176 1.98 -18.59 -2.81
C THR A 176 3.14 -18.82 -3.78
N ALA A 177 4.10 -17.87 -3.84
CA ALA A 177 5.30 -18.05 -4.66
C ALA A 177 6.07 -19.30 -4.21
N VAL A 178 6.26 -20.21 -5.14
CA VAL A 178 7.17 -21.37 -4.94
C VAL A 178 8.58 -20.83 -5.23
N GLU A 179 9.48 -20.87 -4.26
CA GLU A 179 10.89 -20.68 -4.56
C GLU A 179 11.31 -21.79 -5.56
N PRO A 180 11.98 -21.42 -6.68
CA PRO A 180 12.61 -22.43 -7.51
C PRO A 180 13.57 -23.19 -6.60
N SER A 181 13.29 -24.46 -6.37
CA SER A 181 14.24 -25.35 -5.69
C SER A 181 15.57 -25.20 -6.43
N LEU A 182 16.61 -24.71 -5.76
CA LEU A 182 17.95 -24.75 -6.30
C LEU A 182 18.20 -26.17 -6.77
N PRO A 183 18.72 -26.40 -7.99
CA PRO A 183 19.10 -27.73 -8.41
C PRO A 183 20.00 -28.30 -7.31
N GLN A 184 19.55 -29.36 -6.65
CA GLN A 184 20.39 -30.08 -5.71
C GLN A 184 21.66 -30.42 -6.49
N GLY A 185 22.78 -29.88 -6.03
CA GLY A 185 24.05 -30.02 -6.68
C GLY A 185 24.24 -31.50 -6.97
N ARG A 186 24.48 -31.82 -8.23
CA ARG A 186 25.00 -33.14 -8.60
C ARG A 186 26.15 -33.42 -7.65
N HIS A 187 25.94 -34.32 -6.69
CA HIS A 187 27.03 -34.91 -5.95
C HIS A 187 28.05 -35.30 -7.01
N ARG A 188 29.20 -34.73 -6.92
CA ARG A 188 30.35 -35.12 -7.73
C ARG A 188 30.53 -36.64 -7.56
N GLU A 189 30.07 -37.39 -8.54
CA GLU A 189 30.58 -38.71 -8.88
C GLU A 189 32.01 -38.53 -9.41
N GLY A 190 32.93 -38.21 -8.54
CA GLY A 190 34.31 -37.91 -8.90
C GLY A 190 35.38 -38.40 -7.93
N ASP A 191 35.00 -38.90 -6.76
CA ASP A 191 35.98 -39.34 -5.74
C ASP A 191 36.17 -40.85 -5.65
N ALA A 192 35.83 -41.60 -6.70
CA ALA A 192 35.96 -43.09 -6.70
C ALA A 192 37.03 -43.63 -7.65
N VAL A 193 37.99 -42.88 -8.13
CA VAL A 193 39.05 -43.36 -9.05
C VAL A 193 40.47 -42.95 -8.61
N VAL A 194 40.78 -42.93 -7.34
CA VAL A 194 42.19 -42.76 -6.89
C VAL A 194 42.44 -43.67 -5.67
N GLN A 195 42.16 -44.95 -5.78
CA GLN A 195 42.68 -45.94 -4.79
C GLN A 195 42.90 -47.32 -5.42
N GLU A 196 43.51 -47.37 -6.58
CA GLU A 196 44.02 -48.64 -7.07
C GLU A 196 45.27 -48.44 -7.96
N VAL A 197 46.34 -47.93 -7.42
CA VAL A 197 47.75 -48.19 -7.88
C VAL A 197 48.69 -47.74 -6.77
N ALA A 198 49.03 -48.67 -5.84
CA ALA A 198 50.32 -48.76 -5.16
C ALA A 198 50.39 -50.11 -4.43
#